data_90cc6cf23d6a2402e519ba850de0ed9d
#
_entry.id   90cc6cf23d6a2402e519ba850de0ed9d
#
_cell.length_a   1.000
_cell.length_b   1.000
_cell.length_c   1.000
_cell.angle_alpha   90.00
_cell.angle_beta   90.00
_cell.angle_gamma   90.00
#
_symmetry.space_group_name_H-M   'P 1'
#
loop_
_entity.id
_entity.type
_entity.pdbx_description
1 polymer ?
#
loop_
_entity_poly.entity_id
_entity_poly.type
_entity_poly.pdbx_seq_one_letter_code
_entity_poly.pdbx_strand_id
1 'polypeptide(L)'
;MHCLRWPPALPLLLMACEAQAAAPPLLRKVTDVPLPGAASRFDYASLDPGRGRLYLNHMGAGEVVVFDIRAREVAAVLKGFPRCTGILAVPTLDRVFVSTPGDGHVVALDGKTHAVLERLPAGRFPDGIAFEAGSGRIFVSDEAGGAVTAIDGSALKVLKQIPLGGEAGNTQADSEAHIVYTNDQTNGDLVVIDPVHLEVKARIPLGVKGNHGLYLDLPRNLAFIASETDNELLVLDLAGRKITAHFPLGRGPDVLSFDTGSRRLYVASESGTLSVFRESDAGLVKEGEPNVGPNAHVVIVDPASHLVYLPLKEVDGRPVLRILEPVLPATP
;
A
#
# COMPACT_ATOMS: atom_id res chain seq x y z
N MET A 1 21.26 -23.07 -85.19
CA MET A 1 20.08 -23.22 -84.38
C MET A 1 20.49 -23.20 -82.90
N HIS A 2 20.35 -22.04 -82.23
CA HIS A 2 20.72 -21.84 -80.86
C HIS A 2 19.40 -21.78 -80.04
N CYS A 3 19.15 -22.82 -79.21
CA CYS A 3 18.01 -22.82 -78.32
C CYS A 3 18.36 -22.04 -77.04
N LEU A 4 17.71 -20.87 -76.85
CA LEU A 4 17.73 -20.12 -75.61
C LEU A 4 16.87 -20.89 -74.56
N ARG A 5 17.50 -21.33 -73.43
CA ARG A 5 16.78 -21.85 -72.26
C ARG A 5 16.53 -20.69 -71.29
N TRP A 6 15.27 -20.46 -70.93
CA TRP A 6 14.84 -19.59 -69.85
C TRP A 6 15.03 -20.27 -68.49
N PRO A 7 15.50 -19.55 -67.46
CA PRO A 7 15.58 -20.11 -66.11
C PRO A 7 14.19 -20.17 -65.49
N PRO A 8 13.96 -21.14 -64.55
CA PRO A 8 12.67 -21.27 -63.86
C PRO A 8 12.43 -20.11 -62.88
N ALA A 9 11.20 -19.61 -62.85
CA ALA A 9 10.76 -18.60 -61.93
C ALA A 9 10.77 -19.13 -60.48
N LEU A 10 11.44 -18.42 -59.57
CA LEU A 10 11.46 -18.70 -58.15
C LEU A 10 10.11 -18.22 -57.55
N PRO A 11 9.41 -19.03 -56.73
CA PRO A 11 8.18 -18.62 -56.07
C PRO A 11 8.55 -17.60 -54.95
N LEU A 12 7.95 -16.43 -55.00
CA LEU A 12 7.99 -15.43 -53.94
C LEU A 12 7.16 -15.93 -52.77
N LEU A 13 7.84 -16.38 -51.71
CA LEU A 13 7.16 -16.68 -50.42
C LEU A 13 6.74 -15.36 -49.78
N LEU A 14 5.45 -15.00 -49.83
CA LEU A 14 4.87 -13.96 -49.00
C LEU A 14 4.85 -14.47 -47.56
N MET A 15 5.79 -14.00 -46.73
CA MET A 15 5.66 -14.11 -45.27
C MET A 15 4.50 -13.19 -44.82
N ALA A 16 3.38 -13.76 -44.51
CA ALA A 16 2.32 -13.09 -43.77
C ALA A 16 2.84 -12.75 -42.36
N CYS A 17 3.11 -11.50 -42.09
CA CYS A 17 3.39 -10.98 -40.75
C CYS A 17 2.06 -10.97 -40.01
N GLU A 18 1.75 -12.03 -39.26
CA GLU A 18 0.64 -12.02 -38.34
C GLU A 18 0.96 -10.98 -37.24
N ALA A 19 0.25 -9.88 -37.28
CA ALA A 19 0.30 -8.88 -36.20
C ALA A 19 -0.23 -9.56 -34.94
N GLN A 20 0.68 -9.92 -34.05
CA GLN A 20 0.34 -10.48 -32.74
C GLN A 20 -0.46 -9.40 -32.00
N ALA A 21 -1.74 -9.63 -31.76
CA ALA A 21 -2.58 -8.72 -30.98
C ALA A 21 -1.91 -8.52 -29.62
N ALA A 22 -1.66 -7.27 -29.25
CA ALA A 22 -1.12 -6.96 -27.94
C ALA A 22 -2.03 -7.52 -26.86
N ALA A 23 -1.45 -8.16 -25.83
CA ALA A 23 -2.21 -8.65 -24.71
C ALA A 23 -3.03 -7.48 -24.10
N PRO A 24 -4.28 -7.72 -23.69
CA PRO A 24 -5.10 -6.67 -23.09
C PRO A 24 -4.40 -6.10 -21.85
N PRO A 25 -4.54 -4.79 -21.59
CA PRO A 25 -3.93 -4.18 -20.42
C PRO A 25 -4.50 -4.80 -19.14
N LEU A 26 -3.67 -4.95 -18.10
CA LEU A 26 -4.12 -5.49 -16.80
C LEU A 26 -5.10 -4.55 -16.08
N LEU A 27 -4.92 -3.25 -16.30
CA LEU A 27 -5.68 -2.18 -15.65
C LEU A 27 -6.16 -1.20 -16.72
N ARG A 28 -7.37 -0.71 -16.57
CA ARG A 28 -7.94 0.35 -17.39
C ARG A 28 -8.16 1.60 -16.55
N LYS A 29 -7.76 2.76 -17.07
CA LYS A 29 -8.04 4.04 -16.42
C LYS A 29 -9.52 4.37 -16.52
N VAL A 30 -10.15 4.56 -15.36
CA VAL A 30 -11.53 5.05 -15.25
C VAL A 30 -11.54 6.57 -15.37
N THR A 31 -10.74 7.26 -14.54
CA THR A 31 -10.64 8.72 -14.55
C THR A 31 -9.41 9.18 -13.77
N ASP A 32 -9.00 10.42 -13.99
CA ASP A 32 -8.11 11.19 -13.14
C ASP A 32 -8.92 12.33 -12.52
N VAL A 33 -9.10 12.32 -11.19
CA VAL A 33 -9.80 13.40 -10.47
C VAL A 33 -8.77 14.39 -9.95
N PRO A 34 -8.85 15.69 -10.28
CA PRO A 34 -7.95 16.68 -9.75
C PRO A 34 -8.01 16.75 -8.23
N LEU A 35 -6.84 16.73 -7.58
CA LEU A 35 -6.72 16.95 -6.14
C LEU A 35 -6.29 18.38 -5.84
N PRO A 36 -6.64 18.92 -4.66
CA PRO A 36 -6.24 20.26 -4.25
C PRO A 36 -4.75 20.33 -3.91
N GLY A 37 -4.22 21.56 -3.87
CA GLY A 37 -2.85 21.87 -3.49
C GLY A 37 -1.85 21.85 -4.66
N ALA A 38 -0.59 22.12 -4.36
CA ALA A 38 0.51 22.09 -5.32
C ALA A 38 0.96 20.66 -5.58
N ALA A 39 1.61 20.44 -6.73
CA ALA A 39 2.23 19.18 -7.09
C ALA A 39 3.31 18.80 -6.07
N SER A 40 2.98 17.89 -5.14
CA SER A 40 3.88 17.41 -4.10
C SER A 40 3.52 16.00 -3.66
N ARG A 41 4.38 15.38 -2.82
CA ARG A 41 4.26 13.96 -2.40
C ARG A 41 2.95 13.73 -1.65
N PHE A 42 2.25 12.68 -2.02
CA PHE A 42 1.28 12.00 -1.17
C PHE A 42 2.00 10.89 -0.38
N ASP A 43 1.36 10.46 0.68
CA ASP A 43 1.77 9.29 1.43
C ASP A 43 0.51 8.51 1.80
N TYR A 44 0.56 7.46 2.55
CA TYR A 44 -0.54 6.55 2.82
C TYR A 44 -1.97 7.04 2.57
N ALA A 45 -2.85 6.07 2.37
CA ALA A 45 -4.29 6.30 2.22
C ALA A 45 -5.07 5.28 3.06
N SER A 46 -6.29 5.63 3.47
CA SER A 46 -7.17 4.75 4.22
C SER A 46 -8.61 4.86 3.75
N LEU A 47 -9.26 3.72 3.54
CA LEU A 47 -10.64 3.63 3.10
C LEU A 47 -11.57 3.39 4.30
N ASP A 48 -12.65 4.19 4.41
CA ASP A 48 -13.83 3.89 5.22
C ASP A 48 -14.99 3.54 4.26
N PRO A 49 -15.18 2.27 3.92
CA PRO A 49 -16.17 1.87 2.94
C PRO A 49 -17.59 2.11 3.46
N GLY A 50 -17.83 2.02 4.76
CA GLY A 50 -19.12 2.28 5.39
C GLY A 50 -19.62 3.69 5.14
N ARG A 51 -18.74 4.67 5.28
CA ARG A 51 -19.02 6.08 4.98
C ARG A 51 -18.79 6.46 3.53
N GLY A 52 -18.17 5.60 2.74
CA GLY A 52 -17.76 5.91 1.36
C GLY A 52 -16.69 7.00 1.32
N ARG A 53 -15.75 6.98 2.27
CA ARG A 53 -14.66 7.97 2.37
C ARG A 53 -13.31 7.31 2.15
N LEU A 54 -12.51 7.96 1.32
CA LEU A 54 -11.09 7.68 1.16
C LEU A 54 -10.31 8.88 1.69
N TYR A 55 -9.45 8.62 2.66
CA TYR A 55 -8.56 9.62 3.25
C TYR A 55 -7.19 9.51 2.61
N LEU A 56 -6.64 10.63 2.14
CA LEU A 56 -5.36 10.69 1.45
C LEU A 56 -4.45 11.70 2.17
N ASN A 57 -3.29 11.27 2.60
CA ASN A 57 -2.29 12.18 3.15
C ASN A 57 -1.53 12.89 2.03
N HIS A 58 -1.75 14.18 1.87
CA HIS A 58 -0.97 15.06 1.02
C HIS A 58 0.24 15.59 1.79
N MET A 59 1.24 14.70 1.97
CA MET A 59 2.42 14.91 2.82
C MET A 59 3.11 16.23 2.55
N GLY A 60 3.37 16.55 1.28
CA GLY A 60 4.07 17.77 0.89
C GLY A 60 3.29 19.05 1.13
N ALA A 61 1.96 18.97 1.24
CA ALA A 61 1.09 20.11 1.57
C ALA A 61 0.76 20.20 3.08
N GLY A 62 1.00 19.13 3.85
CA GLY A 62 0.59 19.03 5.26
C GLY A 62 -0.92 19.03 5.42
N GLU A 63 -1.62 18.35 4.52
CA GLU A 63 -3.09 18.31 4.43
C GLU A 63 -3.58 16.87 4.33
N VAL A 64 -4.78 16.61 4.86
CA VAL A 64 -5.53 15.38 4.60
C VAL A 64 -6.66 15.68 3.63
N VAL A 65 -6.68 15.02 2.48
CA VAL A 65 -7.78 15.13 1.52
C VAL A 65 -8.79 14.03 1.83
N VAL A 66 -10.04 14.43 2.06
CA VAL A 66 -11.17 13.49 2.23
C VAL A 66 -11.90 13.40 0.90
N PHE A 67 -11.93 12.23 0.31
CA PHE A 67 -12.53 11.96 -0.99
C PHE A 67 -13.80 11.12 -0.82
N ASP A 68 -14.87 11.50 -1.48
CA ASP A 68 -16.09 10.72 -1.56
C ASP A 68 -15.98 9.73 -2.74
N ILE A 69 -15.88 8.43 -2.44
CA ILE A 69 -15.70 7.40 -3.49
C ILE A 69 -16.97 7.18 -4.33
N ARG A 70 -18.14 7.53 -3.81
CA ARG A 70 -19.44 7.37 -4.51
C ARG A 70 -19.69 8.52 -5.47
N ALA A 71 -19.49 9.75 -4.99
CA ALA A 71 -19.59 10.96 -5.81
C ALA A 71 -18.37 11.17 -6.73
N ARG A 72 -17.23 10.53 -6.40
CA ARG A 72 -15.94 10.71 -7.06
C ARG A 72 -15.45 12.15 -7.04
N GLU A 73 -15.53 12.78 -5.89
CA GLU A 73 -15.13 14.18 -5.68
C GLU A 73 -14.46 14.40 -4.32
N VAL A 74 -13.72 15.50 -4.21
CA VAL A 74 -13.14 15.91 -2.93
C VAL A 74 -14.25 16.47 -2.04
N ALA A 75 -14.48 15.78 -0.91
CA ALA A 75 -15.50 16.20 0.07
C ALA A 75 -14.96 17.23 1.07
N ALA A 76 -13.68 17.16 1.43
CA ALA A 76 -13.05 18.10 2.34
C ALA A 76 -11.52 18.10 2.19
N VAL A 77 -10.89 19.19 2.65
CA VAL A 77 -9.43 19.32 2.81
C VAL A 77 -9.16 19.77 4.24
N LEU A 78 -8.48 18.94 5.00
CA LEU A 78 -8.14 19.20 6.40
C LEU A 78 -6.70 19.69 6.46
N LYS A 79 -6.45 20.82 7.14
CA LYS A 79 -5.14 21.45 7.24
C LYS A 79 -4.51 21.29 8.62
N GLY A 80 -3.19 21.46 8.70
CA GLY A 80 -2.47 21.40 9.97
C GLY A 80 -1.94 20.02 10.33
N PHE A 81 -1.54 19.25 9.32
CA PHE A 81 -0.93 17.91 9.47
C PHE A 81 0.49 17.91 8.89
N PRO A 82 1.48 18.49 9.58
CA PRO A 82 2.81 18.72 9.03
C PRO A 82 3.49 17.40 8.64
N ARG A 83 3.83 17.26 7.35
CA ARG A 83 4.45 16.07 6.75
C ARG A 83 3.66 14.79 7.02
N CYS A 84 2.32 14.80 6.96
CA CYS A 84 1.50 13.64 7.26
C CYS A 84 1.87 12.42 6.38
N THR A 85 2.07 11.28 7.02
CA THR A 85 2.45 9.99 6.44
C THR A 85 1.33 8.96 6.64
N GLY A 86 1.36 8.18 7.72
CA GLY A 86 0.34 7.17 8.04
C GLY A 86 -1.04 7.75 8.26
N ILE A 87 -2.06 7.04 7.80
CA ILE A 87 -3.46 7.38 8.08
C ILE A 87 -4.28 6.09 8.21
N LEU A 88 -5.16 6.05 9.21
CA LEU A 88 -6.03 4.91 9.44
C LEU A 88 -7.43 5.35 9.91
N ALA A 89 -8.44 5.05 9.12
CA ALA A 89 -9.83 5.12 9.55
C ALA A 89 -10.17 3.89 10.39
N VAL A 90 -10.75 4.11 11.57
CA VAL A 90 -11.21 3.06 12.48
C VAL A 90 -12.71 3.27 12.75
N PRO A 91 -13.59 2.75 11.88
CA PRO A 91 -15.04 2.98 11.97
C PRO A 91 -15.66 2.52 13.30
N THR A 92 -15.13 1.45 13.89
CA THR A 92 -15.61 0.91 15.19
C THR A 92 -15.36 1.86 16.36
N LEU A 93 -14.41 2.77 16.24
CA LEU A 93 -14.12 3.81 17.22
C LEU A 93 -14.71 5.17 16.82
N ASP A 94 -15.31 5.29 15.63
CA ASP A 94 -15.69 6.59 15.03
C ASP A 94 -14.51 7.56 14.95
N ARG A 95 -13.31 7.09 14.55
CA ARG A 95 -12.06 7.88 14.53
C ARG A 95 -11.26 7.69 13.25
N VAL A 96 -10.43 8.71 12.96
CA VAL A 96 -9.35 8.63 11.99
C VAL A 96 -8.07 9.06 12.70
N PHE A 97 -6.99 8.28 12.54
CA PHE A 97 -5.67 8.58 13.09
C PHE A 97 -4.73 8.98 11.96
N VAL A 98 -3.94 10.04 12.17
CA VAL A 98 -3.02 10.58 11.17
C VAL A 98 -1.65 10.77 11.80
N SER A 99 -0.63 10.14 11.26
CA SER A 99 0.78 10.35 11.66
C SER A 99 1.28 11.69 11.09
N THR A 100 1.93 12.49 11.93
CA THR A 100 2.48 13.79 11.55
C THR A 100 3.95 13.91 11.97
N PRO A 101 4.90 13.30 11.18
CA PRO A 101 6.35 13.38 11.49
C PRO A 101 6.90 14.80 11.61
N GLY A 102 6.26 15.78 10.98
CA GLY A 102 6.72 17.17 11.06
C GLY A 102 6.68 17.78 12.46
N ASP A 103 5.88 17.20 13.36
CA ASP A 103 5.82 17.59 14.79
C ASP A 103 5.88 16.38 15.75
N GLY A 104 6.08 15.16 15.23
CA GLY A 104 6.26 13.95 16.03
C GLY A 104 5.01 13.42 16.71
N HIS A 105 3.83 13.65 16.14
CA HIS A 105 2.54 13.25 16.73
C HIS A 105 1.75 12.28 15.88
N VAL A 106 0.77 11.66 16.51
CA VAL A 106 -0.42 11.10 15.88
C VAL A 106 -1.62 11.94 16.27
N VAL A 107 -2.37 12.39 15.28
CA VAL A 107 -3.57 13.21 15.45
C VAL A 107 -4.80 12.30 15.35
N ALA A 108 -5.61 12.28 16.41
CA ALA A 108 -6.89 11.61 16.40
C ALA A 108 -7.99 12.59 15.97
N LEU A 109 -8.78 12.19 14.98
CA LEU A 109 -9.91 12.94 14.46
C LEU A 109 -11.22 12.21 14.78
N ASP A 110 -12.28 12.99 14.98
CA ASP A 110 -13.64 12.46 14.94
C ASP A 110 -13.97 11.97 13.51
N GLY A 111 -14.43 10.74 13.38
CA GLY A 111 -14.65 10.12 12.07
C GLY A 111 -15.83 10.68 11.27
N LYS A 112 -16.71 11.51 11.87
CA LYS A 112 -17.86 12.13 11.21
C LYS A 112 -17.62 13.59 10.88
N THR A 113 -17.12 14.34 11.86
CA THR A 113 -16.95 15.80 11.77
C THR A 113 -15.56 16.20 11.32
N HIS A 114 -14.59 15.28 11.41
CA HIS A 114 -13.15 15.50 11.20
C HIS A 114 -12.53 16.52 12.17
N ALA A 115 -13.22 16.83 13.28
CA ALA A 115 -12.66 17.67 14.32
C ALA A 115 -11.44 16.96 14.97
N VAL A 116 -10.39 17.72 15.25
CA VAL A 116 -9.25 17.22 16.02
C VAL A 116 -9.70 16.96 17.46
N LEU A 117 -9.55 15.71 17.89
CA LEU A 117 -9.87 15.27 19.26
C LEU A 117 -8.64 15.36 20.15
N GLU A 118 -7.48 14.92 19.67
CA GLU A 118 -6.25 14.88 20.44
C GLU A 118 -5.01 14.84 19.51
N ARG A 119 -3.87 15.34 20.04
CA ARG A 119 -2.54 15.18 19.43
C ARG A 119 -1.65 14.42 20.42
N LEU A 120 -1.21 13.24 20.02
CA LEU A 120 -0.51 12.30 20.87
C LEU A 120 0.95 12.19 20.44
N PRO A 121 1.93 12.37 21.35
CA PRO A 121 3.34 12.16 20.99
C PRO A 121 3.57 10.72 20.54
N ALA A 122 4.17 10.53 19.37
CA ALA A 122 4.33 9.22 18.75
C ALA A 122 5.77 8.91 18.29
N GLY A 123 6.72 9.78 18.57
CA GLY A 123 8.14 9.55 18.30
C GLY A 123 8.76 10.59 17.38
N ARG A 124 9.88 10.22 16.75
CA ARG A 124 10.67 11.11 15.90
C ARG A 124 10.15 11.20 14.47
N PHE A 125 9.64 10.07 13.95
CA PHE A 125 9.05 9.98 12.63
C PHE A 125 7.91 8.96 12.67
N PRO A 126 6.75 9.30 13.29
CA PRO A 126 5.58 8.43 13.26
C PRO A 126 5.12 8.20 11.82
N ASP A 127 4.89 6.93 11.46
CA ASP A 127 4.60 6.51 10.10
C ASP A 127 3.38 5.57 10.04
N GLY A 128 3.55 4.31 9.68
CA GLY A 128 2.47 3.33 9.52
C GLY A 128 1.62 3.15 10.78
N ILE A 129 0.31 2.98 10.62
CA ILE A 129 -0.65 2.85 11.72
C ILE A 129 -1.45 1.56 11.58
N ALA A 130 -1.55 0.79 12.68
CA ALA A 130 -2.42 -0.37 12.79
C ALA A 130 -3.38 -0.25 13.96
N PHE A 131 -4.56 -0.87 13.84
CA PHE A 131 -5.53 -1.00 14.92
C PHE A 131 -5.69 -2.49 15.29
N GLU A 132 -5.41 -2.84 16.54
CA GLU A 132 -5.68 -4.16 17.08
C GLU A 132 -7.01 -4.11 17.83
N ALA A 133 -8.03 -4.73 17.22
CA ALA A 133 -9.41 -4.59 17.67
C ALA A 133 -9.67 -5.29 19.02
N GLY A 134 -8.98 -6.40 19.32
CA GLY A 134 -9.15 -7.16 20.56
C GLY A 134 -8.75 -6.37 21.80
N SER A 135 -7.67 -5.58 21.72
CA SER A 135 -7.24 -4.71 22.83
C SER A 135 -7.78 -3.28 22.72
N GLY A 136 -8.34 -2.89 21.56
CA GLY A 136 -8.79 -1.53 21.27
C GLY A 136 -7.63 -0.54 21.12
N ARG A 137 -6.43 -1.00 20.75
CA ARG A 137 -5.20 -0.21 20.71
C ARG A 137 -4.76 0.12 19.30
N ILE A 138 -4.20 1.31 19.17
CA ILE A 138 -3.52 1.78 17.97
C ILE A 138 -2.02 1.59 18.14
N PHE A 139 -1.36 1.09 17.10
CA PHE A 139 0.09 0.91 17.05
C PHE A 139 0.64 1.73 15.90
N VAL A 140 1.63 2.57 16.20
CA VAL A 140 2.22 3.51 15.24
C VAL A 140 3.69 3.24 15.17
N SER A 141 4.20 2.93 13.98
CA SER A 141 5.65 2.83 13.77
C SER A 141 6.30 4.21 13.93
N ASP A 142 7.36 4.29 14.70
CA ASP A 142 8.28 5.44 14.76
C ASP A 142 9.53 5.07 13.96
N GLU A 143 9.51 5.34 12.66
CA GLU A 143 10.54 4.91 11.72
C GLU A 143 11.93 5.34 12.20
N ALA A 144 12.19 6.64 12.30
CA ALA A 144 13.50 7.17 12.71
C ALA A 144 13.78 7.04 14.20
N GLY A 145 12.77 6.73 15.03
CA GLY A 145 12.92 6.47 16.44
C GLY A 145 13.20 5.01 16.79
N GLY A 146 12.99 4.10 15.83
CA GLY A 146 13.22 2.66 16.01
C GLY A 146 12.32 2.02 17.05
N ALA A 147 11.04 2.38 17.05
CA ALA A 147 10.08 1.93 18.04
C ALA A 147 8.66 1.79 17.44
N VAL A 148 7.75 1.19 18.20
CA VAL A 148 6.31 1.25 17.94
C VAL A 148 5.62 1.90 19.13
N THR A 149 4.87 2.97 18.89
CA THR A 149 4.08 3.65 19.93
C THR A 149 2.71 3.02 20.03
N ALA A 150 2.37 2.47 21.20
CA ALA A 150 1.05 1.93 21.53
C ALA A 150 0.18 3.01 22.20
N ILE A 151 -1.05 3.14 21.71
CA ILE A 151 -2.02 4.16 22.12
C ILE A 151 -3.35 3.47 22.46
N ASP A 152 -3.99 3.85 23.54
CA ASP A 152 -5.40 3.50 23.78
C ASP A 152 -6.27 4.28 22.77
N GLY A 153 -6.90 3.55 21.84
CA GLY A 153 -7.68 4.13 20.77
C GLY A 153 -8.95 4.84 21.23
N SER A 154 -9.49 4.49 22.37
CA SER A 154 -10.70 5.09 22.96
C SER A 154 -10.38 6.23 23.91
N ALA A 155 -9.46 6.02 24.84
CA ALA A 155 -9.06 7.01 25.84
C ALA A 155 -8.13 8.08 25.28
N LEU A 156 -7.56 7.87 24.08
CA LEU A 156 -6.59 8.76 23.42
C LEU A 156 -5.39 9.05 24.33
N LYS A 157 -4.73 8.00 24.79
CA LYS A 157 -3.55 8.07 25.66
C LYS A 157 -2.43 7.18 25.15
N VAL A 158 -1.23 7.71 25.12
CA VAL A 158 -0.03 6.92 24.88
C VAL A 158 0.16 5.96 26.05
N LEU A 159 0.30 4.68 25.76
CA LEU A 159 0.51 3.62 26.73
C LEU A 159 1.98 3.30 26.91
N LYS A 160 2.70 3.12 25.76
CA LYS A 160 4.11 2.71 25.77
C LYS A 160 4.75 2.96 24.41
N GLN A 161 6.04 3.24 24.43
CA GLN A 161 6.89 3.07 23.25
C GLN A 161 7.62 1.72 23.37
N ILE A 162 7.53 0.87 22.37
CA ILE A 162 8.09 -0.47 22.30
C ILE A 162 9.33 -0.41 21.41
N PRO A 163 10.56 -0.48 21.95
CA PRO A 163 11.75 -0.35 21.13
C PRO A 163 11.93 -1.57 20.22
N LEU A 164 12.27 -1.34 18.95
CA LEU A 164 12.61 -2.37 17.99
C LEU A 164 14.13 -2.56 17.87
N GLY A 165 14.91 -1.50 18.02
CA GLY A 165 16.36 -1.54 17.86
C GLY A 165 16.85 -1.28 16.43
N GLY A 166 15.96 -0.98 15.51
CA GLY A 166 16.19 -0.58 14.14
C GLY A 166 15.03 0.25 13.62
N GLU A 167 15.13 0.83 12.43
CA GLU A 167 14.07 1.64 11.80
C GLU A 167 12.80 0.82 11.60
N ALA A 168 11.68 1.35 12.07
CA ALA A 168 10.38 0.69 11.96
C ALA A 168 9.77 0.95 10.59
N GLY A 169 9.41 -0.11 9.86
CA GLY A 169 8.58 0.00 8.67
C GLY A 169 7.09 -0.10 9.00
N ASN A 170 6.30 -0.55 8.04
CA ASN A 170 4.86 -0.70 8.21
C ASN A 170 4.48 -1.64 9.34
N THR A 171 3.36 -1.31 9.98
CA THR A 171 2.78 -2.07 11.10
C THR A 171 1.38 -2.54 10.72
N GLN A 172 1.06 -3.80 11.00
CA GLN A 172 -0.27 -4.39 10.82
C GLN A 172 -0.66 -5.28 12.01
N ALA A 173 -1.95 -5.52 12.19
CA ALA A 173 -2.48 -6.28 13.30
C ALA A 173 -3.30 -7.49 12.83
N ASP A 174 -3.06 -8.63 13.49
CA ASP A 174 -3.94 -9.77 13.52
C ASP A 174 -4.75 -9.73 14.82
N SER A 175 -5.97 -9.24 14.74
CA SER A 175 -6.83 -9.08 15.93
C SER A 175 -7.43 -10.39 16.42
N GLU A 176 -7.46 -11.44 15.59
CA GLU A 176 -7.93 -12.76 16.03
C GLU A 176 -6.86 -13.50 16.83
N ALA A 177 -5.61 -13.43 16.36
CA ALA A 177 -4.48 -14.01 17.08
C ALA A 177 -3.93 -13.13 18.20
N HIS A 178 -4.41 -11.89 18.37
CA HIS A 178 -3.86 -10.88 19.28
C HIS A 178 -2.36 -10.67 19.07
N ILE A 179 -2.00 -10.32 17.84
CA ILE A 179 -0.61 -10.07 17.43
C ILE A 179 -0.55 -8.77 16.61
N VAL A 180 0.50 -7.99 16.85
CA VAL A 180 0.90 -6.89 15.96
C VAL A 180 2.22 -7.24 15.32
N TYR A 181 2.28 -7.06 14.01
CA TYR A 181 3.49 -7.24 13.21
C TYR A 181 4.02 -5.90 12.75
N THR A 182 5.32 -5.71 12.87
CA THR A 182 6.02 -4.51 12.40
C THR A 182 7.33 -4.91 11.71
N ASN A 183 7.61 -4.33 10.57
CA ASN A 183 8.89 -4.48 9.91
C ASN A 183 10.00 -3.74 10.68
N ASP A 184 11.16 -4.37 10.86
CA ASP A 184 12.41 -3.75 11.30
C ASP A 184 13.36 -3.69 10.10
N GLN A 185 13.41 -2.54 9.45
CA GLN A 185 14.10 -2.32 8.18
C GLN A 185 15.62 -2.47 8.31
N THR A 186 16.17 -2.02 9.43
CA THR A 186 17.62 -2.07 9.69
C THR A 186 18.13 -3.48 9.90
N ASN A 187 17.39 -4.28 10.69
CA ASN A 187 17.79 -5.63 11.06
C ASN A 187 17.28 -6.69 10.07
N GLY A 188 16.27 -6.36 9.25
CA GLY A 188 15.69 -7.28 8.28
C GLY A 188 14.79 -8.34 8.92
N ASP A 189 14.04 -7.94 9.94
CA ASP A 189 13.13 -8.80 10.67
C ASP A 189 11.67 -8.39 10.48
N LEU A 190 10.74 -9.33 10.54
CA LEU A 190 9.36 -9.06 10.92
C LEU A 190 9.22 -9.27 12.43
N VAL A 191 8.95 -8.19 13.15
CA VAL A 191 8.84 -8.19 14.61
C VAL A 191 7.41 -8.53 15.02
N VAL A 192 7.27 -9.45 15.97
CA VAL A 192 6.01 -9.90 16.54
C VAL A 192 5.84 -9.25 17.91
N ILE A 193 4.79 -8.45 18.08
CA ILE A 193 4.51 -7.68 19.29
C ILE A 193 3.24 -8.22 19.95
N ASP A 194 3.30 -8.34 21.29
CA ASP A 194 2.11 -8.62 22.12
C ASP A 194 1.34 -7.31 22.33
N PRO A 195 0.10 -7.19 21.84
CA PRO A 195 -0.67 -5.97 21.98
C PRO A 195 -1.21 -5.73 23.40
N VAL A 196 -1.19 -6.75 24.27
CA VAL A 196 -1.69 -6.65 25.64
C VAL A 196 -0.56 -6.27 26.61
N HIS A 197 0.57 -6.99 26.55
CA HIS A 197 1.72 -6.75 27.42
C HIS A 197 2.64 -5.63 26.87
N LEU A 198 2.43 -5.24 25.62
CA LEU A 198 3.19 -4.18 24.93
C LEU A 198 4.69 -4.47 24.91
N GLU A 199 5.05 -5.65 24.41
CA GLU A 199 6.44 -6.11 24.32
C GLU A 199 6.68 -6.94 23.07
N VAL A 200 7.93 -6.98 22.62
CA VAL A 200 8.36 -7.85 21.52
C VAL A 200 8.36 -9.30 21.99
N LYS A 201 7.56 -10.14 21.34
CA LYS A 201 7.49 -11.60 21.61
C LYS A 201 8.47 -12.42 20.79
N ALA A 202 8.68 -12.01 19.53
CA ALA A 202 9.54 -12.75 18.61
C ALA A 202 10.04 -11.84 17.49
N ARG A 203 11.05 -12.32 16.78
CA ARG A 203 11.54 -11.77 15.53
C ARG A 203 11.63 -12.88 14.51
N ILE A 204 11.23 -12.61 13.29
CA ILE A 204 11.27 -13.53 12.16
C ILE A 204 12.25 -12.95 11.15
N PRO A 205 13.47 -13.51 11.02
CA PRO A 205 14.45 -13.04 10.06
C PRO A 205 13.93 -13.22 8.63
N LEU A 206 14.01 -12.16 7.82
CA LEU A 206 13.53 -12.17 6.44
C LEU A 206 14.64 -12.43 5.43
N GLY A 207 15.89 -12.27 5.81
CA GLY A 207 17.06 -12.44 4.93
C GLY A 207 17.31 -11.25 3.98
N VAL A 208 16.54 -10.17 4.12
CA VAL A 208 16.66 -8.91 3.36
C VAL A 208 16.71 -7.75 4.33
N LYS A 209 17.01 -6.54 3.84
CA LYS A 209 16.92 -5.29 4.59
C LYS A 209 16.04 -4.29 3.87
N GLY A 210 15.68 -3.19 4.54
CA GLY A 210 14.77 -2.21 3.96
C GLY A 210 13.36 -2.77 3.70
N ASN A 211 12.94 -3.77 4.49
CA ASN A 211 11.60 -4.31 4.49
C ASN A 211 10.65 -3.25 5.07
N HIS A 212 10.01 -2.48 4.20
CA HIS A 212 9.14 -1.37 4.56
C HIS A 212 7.66 -1.76 4.46
N GLY A 213 7.17 -2.03 3.26
CA GLY A 213 5.76 -2.36 3.03
C GLY A 213 5.34 -3.70 3.65
N LEU A 214 4.11 -3.76 4.18
CA LEU A 214 3.56 -4.96 4.81
C LEU A 214 2.07 -5.08 4.51
N TYR A 215 1.62 -6.27 4.14
CA TYR A 215 0.22 -6.65 4.10
C TYR A 215 0.05 -8.08 4.66
N LEU A 216 -0.96 -8.28 5.52
CA LEU A 216 -1.29 -9.59 6.10
C LEU A 216 -2.49 -10.20 5.39
N ASP A 217 -2.31 -11.36 4.75
CA ASP A 217 -3.40 -12.21 4.31
C ASP A 217 -3.70 -13.26 5.39
N LEU A 218 -4.44 -12.84 6.40
CA LEU A 218 -4.74 -13.64 7.59
C LEU A 218 -5.49 -14.95 7.27
N PRO A 219 -6.48 -14.98 6.35
CA PRO A 219 -7.16 -16.21 5.98
C PRO A 219 -6.22 -17.33 5.48
N ARG A 220 -5.03 -16.96 4.99
CA ARG A 220 -4.02 -17.90 4.49
C ARG A 220 -2.78 -17.98 5.36
N ASN A 221 -2.73 -17.24 6.43
CA ASN A 221 -1.55 -17.15 7.29
C ASN A 221 -0.30 -16.66 6.54
N LEU A 222 -0.46 -15.69 5.63
CA LEU A 222 0.62 -15.12 4.85
C LEU A 222 0.88 -13.67 5.22
N ALA A 223 2.14 -13.25 5.10
CA ALA A 223 2.50 -11.85 5.03
C ALA A 223 3.19 -11.57 3.69
N PHE A 224 2.77 -10.49 3.03
CA PHE A 224 3.43 -9.92 1.86
C PHE A 224 4.26 -8.74 2.34
N ILE A 225 5.56 -8.79 2.06
CA ILE A 225 6.54 -7.81 2.57
C ILE A 225 7.32 -7.25 1.39
N ALA A 226 7.32 -5.93 1.23
CA ALA A 226 8.10 -5.26 0.21
C ALA A 226 9.42 -4.75 0.80
N SER A 227 10.54 -5.13 0.18
CA SER A 227 11.88 -4.61 0.48
C SER A 227 12.22 -3.49 -0.50
N GLU A 228 12.37 -2.27 0.02
CA GLU A 228 12.79 -1.12 -0.78
C GLU A 228 14.22 -1.23 -1.29
N THR A 229 15.12 -1.81 -0.48
CA THR A 229 16.53 -1.95 -0.82
C THR A 229 16.75 -2.92 -1.96
N ASP A 230 16.07 -4.07 -1.92
CA ASP A 230 16.25 -5.14 -2.90
C ASP A 230 15.25 -5.07 -4.05
N ASN A 231 14.21 -4.22 -3.92
CA ASN A 231 13.08 -4.12 -4.86
C ASN A 231 12.41 -5.48 -5.08
N GLU A 232 12.09 -6.13 -3.97
CA GLU A 232 11.49 -7.46 -3.94
C GLU A 232 10.23 -7.51 -3.07
N LEU A 233 9.30 -8.37 -3.50
CA LEU A 233 8.20 -8.86 -2.67
C LEU A 233 8.59 -10.22 -2.09
N LEU A 234 8.51 -10.33 -0.78
CA LEU A 234 8.63 -11.58 -0.04
C LEU A 234 7.24 -12.10 0.31
N VAL A 235 7.05 -13.40 0.18
CA VAL A 235 5.87 -14.11 0.71
C VAL A 235 6.32 -14.94 1.91
N LEU A 236 5.87 -14.55 3.10
CA LEU A 236 6.17 -15.23 4.35
C LEU A 236 4.98 -16.07 4.80
N ASP A 237 5.20 -17.36 5.03
CA ASP A 237 4.30 -18.20 5.81
C ASP A 237 4.47 -17.85 7.31
N LEU A 238 3.44 -17.25 7.91
CA LEU A 238 3.46 -16.81 9.30
C LEU A 238 3.49 -17.97 10.29
N ALA A 239 2.84 -19.10 9.97
CA ALA A 239 2.81 -20.28 10.83
C ALA A 239 4.18 -20.98 10.85
N GLY A 240 4.76 -21.22 9.67
CA GLY A 240 6.07 -21.85 9.51
C GLY A 240 7.24 -20.87 9.73
N ARG A 241 6.98 -19.57 9.80
CA ARG A 241 7.99 -18.50 9.89
C ARG A 241 9.05 -18.60 8.80
N LYS A 242 8.61 -18.85 7.58
CA LYS A 242 9.49 -19.15 6.45
C LYS A 242 9.08 -18.39 5.21
N ILE A 243 10.06 -17.78 4.53
CA ILE A 243 9.85 -17.21 3.19
C ILE A 243 9.60 -18.36 2.20
N THR A 244 8.50 -18.27 1.48
CA THR A 244 8.04 -19.29 0.51
C THR A 244 8.19 -18.87 -0.94
N ALA A 245 8.27 -17.54 -1.20
CA ALA A 245 8.49 -17.02 -2.53
C ALA A 245 9.09 -15.60 -2.50
N HIS A 246 9.76 -15.25 -3.63
CA HIS A 246 10.32 -13.95 -3.92
C HIS A 246 9.87 -13.50 -5.31
N PHE A 247 9.56 -12.22 -5.48
CA PHE A 247 9.21 -11.64 -6.77
C PHE A 247 9.87 -10.28 -6.95
N PRO A 248 10.44 -9.97 -8.13
CA PRO A 248 10.97 -8.65 -8.41
C PRO A 248 9.83 -7.61 -8.48
N LEU A 249 10.11 -6.42 -7.94
CA LEU A 249 9.22 -5.27 -7.94
C LEU A 249 9.84 -4.09 -8.70
N GLY A 250 9.04 -3.08 -8.97
CA GLY A 250 9.53 -1.77 -9.38
C GLY A 250 10.41 -1.14 -8.30
N ARG A 251 11.25 -0.19 -8.68
CA ARG A 251 12.18 0.47 -7.77
C ARG A 251 11.45 1.30 -6.72
N GLY A 252 11.86 1.13 -5.44
CA GLY A 252 11.26 1.77 -4.28
C GLY A 252 9.81 1.31 -4.07
N PRO A 253 9.57 -0.02 -3.85
CA PRO A 253 8.25 -0.52 -3.51
C PRO A 253 7.90 -0.10 -2.09
N ASP A 254 6.67 0.36 -1.89
CA ASP A 254 6.26 0.98 -0.63
C ASP A 254 4.92 0.39 -0.14
N VAL A 255 3.80 0.89 -0.61
CA VAL A 255 2.48 0.51 -0.11
C VAL A 255 1.91 -0.69 -0.86
N LEU A 256 1.37 -1.63 -0.08
CA LEU A 256 0.64 -2.80 -0.57
C LEU A 256 -0.85 -2.67 -0.29
N SER A 257 -1.67 -3.13 -1.24
CA SER A 257 -3.12 -3.23 -1.04
C SER A 257 -3.65 -4.50 -1.69
N PHE A 258 -4.54 -5.21 -1.01
CA PHE A 258 -5.08 -6.49 -1.47
C PHE A 258 -6.59 -6.40 -1.68
N ASP A 259 -7.01 -6.77 -2.88
CA ASP A 259 -8.40 -6.94 -3.23
C ASP A 259 -8.86 -8.36 -2.85
N THR A 260 -9.53 -8.48 -1.74
CA THR A 260 -10.04 -9.76 -1.24
C THR A 260 -11.10 -10.38 -2.16
N GLY A 261 -11.83 -9.56 -2.92
CA GLY A 261 -12.87 -10.01 -3.84
C GLY A 261 -12.31 -10.65 -5.10
N SER A 262 -11.26 -10.07 -5.70
CA SER A 262 -10.61 -10.60 -6.90
C SER A 262 -9.32 -11.38 -6.58
N ARG A 263 -8.89 -11.42 -5.32
CA ARG A 263 -7.65 -12.05 -4.85
C ARG A 263 -6.41 -11.48 -5.57
N ARG A 264 -6.37 -10.16 -5.72
CA ARG A 264 -5.25 -9.46 -6.32
C ARG A 264 -4.51 -8.61 -5.30
N LEU A 265 -3.18 -8.78 -5.27
CA LEU A 265 -2.26 -7.93 -4.54
C LEU A 265 -1.71 -6.87 -5.51
N TYR A 266 -1.73 -5.64 -5.07
CA TYR A 266 -1.13 -4.49 -5.72
C TYR A 266 0.01 -3.98 -4.87
N VAL A 267 1.19 -3.80 -5.49
CA VAL A 267 2.37 -3.21 -4.82
C VAL A 267 2.78 -1.98 -5.61
N ALA A 268 2.65 -0.84 -4.97
CA ALA A 268 2.99 0.45 -5.53
C ALA A 268 4.46 0.79 -5.31
N SER A 269 5.11 1.40 -6.30
CA SER A 269 6.53 1.73 -6.26
C SER A 269 6.79 3.19 -6.63
N GLU A 270 7.79 3.83 -6.00
CA GLU A 270 8.18 5.22 -6.29
C GLU A 270 8.60 5.46 -7.74
N SER A 271 9.07 4.41 -8.44
CA SER A 271 9.34 4.44 -9.88
C SER A 271 8.11 4.76 -10.73
N GLY A 272 6.92 4.73 -10.15
CA GLY A 272 5.66 4.95 -10.87
C GLY A 272 5.05 3.67 -11.43
N THR A 273 5.55 2.51 -11.05
CA THR A 273 5.00 1.22 -11.45
C THR A 273 4.08 0.64 -10.39
N LEU A 274 3.13 -0.17 -10.82
CA LEU A 274 2.22 -0.94 -9.97
C LEU A 274 2.36 -2.42 -10.31
N SER A 275 3.05 -3.18 -9.44
CA SER A 275 3.11 -4.63 -9.61
C SER A 275 1.77 -5.24 -9.23
N VAL A 276 1.23 -6.08 -10.10
CA VAL A 276 -0.07 -6.75 -9.92
C VAL A 276 0.18 -8.24 -9.83
N PHE A 277 -0.33 -8.83 -8.76
CA PHE A 277 -0.25 -10.26 -8.53
C PHE A 277 -1.65 -10.84 -8.37
N ARG A 278 -1.83 -12.08 -8.79
CA ARG A 278 -3.00 -12.88 -8.49
C ARG A 278 -2.63 -13.99 -7.54
N GLU A 279 -3.39 -14.09 -6.48
CA GLU A 279 -3.30 -15.18 -5.55
C GLU A 279 -4.21 -16.35 -5.96
N SER A 280 -3.71 -17.56 -5.80
CA SER A 280 -4.44 -18.81 -6.03
C SER A 280 -4.07 -19.83 -4.95
N ASP A 281 -4.68 -21.00 -4.99
CA ASP A 281 -4.31 -22.10 -4.07
C ASP A 281 -2.91 -22.67 -4.35
N ALA A 282 -2.40 -22.43 -5.57
CA ALA A 282 -1.02 -22.76 -5.95
C ALA A 282 0.02 -21.70 -5.51
N GLY A 283 -0.42 -20.60 -4.91
CA GLY A 283 0.42 -19.48 -4.47
C GLY A 283 0.17 -18.20 -5.25
N LEU A 284 1.10 -17.26 -5.14
CA LEU A 284 1.07 -15.95 -5.78
C LEU A 284 1.71 -16.00 -7.17
N VAL A 285 1.10 -15.33 -8.14
CA VAL A 285 1.63 -15.22 -9.52
C VAL A 285 1.62 -13.76 -9.92
N LYS A 286 2.75 -13.23 -10.41
CA LYS A 286 2.84 -11.88 -10.97
C LYS A 286 2.12 -11.81 -12.32
N GLU A 287 1.06 -11.01 -12.41
CA GLU A 287 0.31 -10.79 -13.67
C GLU A 287 1.00 -9.73 -14.55
N GLY A 288 1.70 -8.77 -13.95
CA GLY A 288 2.50 -7.75 -14.64
C GLY A 288 2.82 -6.54 -13.78
N GLU A 289 3.39 -5.50 -14.44
CA GLU A 289 3.87 -4.30 -13.75
C GLU A 289 3.72 -3.06 -14.66
N PRO A 290 2.48 -2.57 -14.89
CA PRO A 290 2.27 -1.37 -15.68
C PRO A 290 2.84 -0.12 -15.00
N ASN A 291 3.32 0.84 -15.81
CA ASN A 291 3.56 2.20 -15.33
C ASN A 291 2.20 2.90 -15.18
N VAL A 292 1.94 3.42 -13.98
CA VAL A 292 0.64 4.03 -13.64
C VAL A 292 0.74 5.52 -13.32
N GLY A 293 1.94 6.08 -13.33
CA GLY A 293 2.15 7.52 -13.17
C GLY A 293 3.31 7.86 -12.24
N PRO A 294 3.77 9.12 -12.25
CA PRO A 294 4.95 9.52 -11.49
C PRO A 294 4.72 9.44 -9.99
N ASN A 295 5.69 8.84 -9.29
CA ASN A 295 5.69 8.68 -7.83
C ASN A 295 4.41 7.97 -7.31
N ALA A 296 3.95 6.93 -8.01
CA ALA A 296 2.77 6.15 -7.64
C ALA A 296 3.11 5.08 -6.60
N HIS A 297 3.63 5.49 -5.43
CA HIS A 297 4.03 4.59 -4.34
C HIS A 297 2.92 4.31 -3.33
N VAL A 298 1.77 5.00 -3.45
CA VAL A 298 0.58 4.77 -2.63
C VAL A 298 -0.50 4.10 -3.47
N VAL A 299 -1.07 3.03 -2.95
CA VAL A 299 -2.19 2.33 -3.55
C VAL A 299 -3.21 1.94 -2.49
N ILE A 300 -4.48 2.08 -2.80
CA ILE A 300 -5.58 1.52 -2.02
C ILE A 300 -6.59 0.89 -2.98
N VAL A 301 -7.11 -0.26 -2.64
CA VAL A 301 -8.18 -0.92 -3.39
C VAL A 301 -9.46 -0.96 -2.57
N ASP A 302 -10.59 -0.70 -3.20
CA ASP A 302 -11.91 -0.98 -2.62
C ASP A 302 -12.35 -2.39 -3.04
N PRO A 303 -12.37 -3.36 -2.14
CA PRO A 303 -12.69 -4.75 -2.50
C PRO A 303 -14.16 -4.96 -2.89
N ALA A 304 -15.04 -3.97 -2.64
CA ALA A 304 -16.43 -4.04 -3.05
C ALA A 304 -16.65 -3.65 -4.52
N SER A 305 -15.91 -2.65 -4.99
CA SER A 305 -15.98 -2.18 -6.39
C SER A 305 -14.82 -2.65 -7.26
N HIS A 306 -13.77 -3.22 -6.66
CA HIS A 306 -12.49 -3.58 -7.28
C HIS A 306 -11.72 -2.38 -7.85
N LEU A 307 -12.13 -1.15 -7.54
CA LEU A 307 -11.45 0.05 -8.00
C LEU A 307 -10.15 0.26 -7.24
N VAL A 308 -9.11 0.60 -7.98
CA VAL A 308 -7.77 0.89 -7.48
C VAL A 308 -7.54 2.39 -7.54
N TYR A 309 -7.16 2.97 -6.41
CA TYR A 309 -6.96 4.41 -6.23
C TYR A 309 -5.48 4.70 -6.01
N LEU A 310 -4.94 5.61 -6.77
CA LEU A 310 -3.53 6.03 -6.76
C LEU A 310 -3.47 7.56 -6.69
N PRO A 311 -3.14 8.15 -5.54
CA PRO A 311 -2.84 9.57 -5.49
C PRO A 311 -1.48 9.81 -6.16
N LEU A 312 -1.50 10.53 -7.28
CA LEU A 312 -0.31 10.88 -8.03
C LEU A 312 0.07 12.32 -7.75
N LYS A 313 1.34 12.52 -7.48
CA LYS A 313 1.88 13.84 -7.15
C LYS A 313 1.68 14.85 -8.27
N GLU A 314 1.73 14.39 -9.53
CA GLU A 314 1.62 15.28 -10.68
C GLU A 314 1.17 14.55 -11.95
N VAL A 315 0.14 15.07 -12.58
CA VAL A 315 -0.26 14.76 -13.96
C VAL A 315 -0.66 16.09 -14.59
N ASP A 316 -0.03 16.46 -15.71
CA ASP A 316 -0.25 17.75 -16.40
C ASP A 316 -0.14 18.97 -15.46
N GLY A 317 0.88 18.97 -14.59
CA GLY A 317 1.22 20.07 -13.68
C GLY A 317 0.39 20.16 -12.41
N ARG A 318 -0.44 19.17 -12.07
CA ARG A 318 -1.29 19.16 -10.87
C ARG A 318 -1.42 17.75 -10.25
N PRO A 319 -1.67 17.67 -8.94
CA PRO A 319 -1.94 16.39 -8.30
C PRO A 319 -3.30 15.84 -8.74
N VAL A 320 -3.38 14.50 -8.86
CA VAL A 320 -4.64 13.80 -9.22
C VAL A 320 -4.81 12.54 -8.39
N LEU A 321 -6.06 12.15 -8.19
CA LEU A 321 -6.40 10.79 -7.80
C LEU A 321 -6.71 10.00 -9.07
N ARG A 322 -5.82 9.09 -9.44
CA ARG A 322 -6.04 8.16 -10.55
C ARG A 322 -6.89 7.00 -10.07
N ILE A 323 -7.98 6.74 -10.78
CA ILE A 323 -8.87 5.62 -10.52
C ILE A 323 -8.72 4.64 -11.66
N LEU A 324 -8.32 3.41 -11.32
CA LEU A 324 -8.16 2.30 -12.26
C LEU A 324 -9.15 1.19 -11.92
N GLU A 325 -9.48 0.39 -12.92
CA GLU A 325 -10.21 -0.87 -12.72
C GLU A 325 -9.42 -2.03 -13.34
N PRO A 326 -9.43 -3.21 -12.72
CA PRO A 326 -8.81 -4.39 -13.29
C PRO A 326 -9.57 -4.85 -14.54
N VAL A 327 -8.81 -5.18 -15.61
CA VAL A 327 -9.38 -5.85 -16.78
C VAL A 327 -9.41 -7.35 -16.47
N LEU A 328 -10.60 -7.86 -16.24
CA LEU A 328 -10.78 -9.29 -16.01
C LEU A 328 -10.66 -10.04 -17.34
N PRO A 329 -10.00 -11.21 -17.38
CA PRO A 329 -10.06 -12.06 -18.56
C PRO A 329 -11.53 -12.37 -18.87
N ALA A 330 -11.87 -12.35 -20.15
CA ALA A 330 -13.22 -12.77 -20.57
C ALA A 330 -13.49 -14.16 -19.99
N THR A 331 -14.59 -14.30 -19.29
CA THR A 331 -15.04 -15.63 -18.82
C THR A 331 -15.23 -16.52 -20.05
N PRO A 332 -14.62 -17.70 -20.10
CA PRO A 332 -14.70 -18.59 -21.26
C PRO A 332 -16.12 -19.07 -21.53
#